data_55ae562866f617582c9262788b529536
#
_entry.id   55ae562866f617582c9262788b529536
#
_cell.length_a   1.000
_cell.length_b   1.000
_cell.length_c   1.000
_cell.angle_alpha   90.00
_cell.angle_beta   90.00
_cell.angle_gamma   90.00
#
_symmetry.space_group_name_H-M   'P 1'
#
loop_
_entity.id
_entity.type
_entity.pdbx_description
1 polymer ?
#
loop_
_entity_poly.entity_id
_entity_poly.type
_entity_poly.pdbx_seq_one_letter_code
_entity_poly.pdbx_strand_id
1 'polypeptide(L)'
;MLYRIAYALDVEKRSYAFLPPCRARLIITLQEIAATELDELITRSGSHRVKKVNDLEYRIDPEPAKGMRVPVTIYANELLISKMVTDRTVDQAANVATLPGIKKHVIVLPDGHEGYGFPVGGVAATDLEEGVISPGGVGYDINCGVRLIRTNLTEQDIRPRLKDLVNELFRAVPSGVGSEGAVKLTKNELDELLVEGVRWAVSRGYGTEDDMEACEESGKMVGADPASVSDTARKRGAAQLGSLGSGNHFVEVQKVDKIFDERAAKAMGINQAGQLTVLIHCGSRGFGHQICTDYLRVSESVLRKYGLTLADRELACLPNNSKEGADYRKAMYSALNFAWANRQMITHWTRKAFEQIFKAKESDLGMDLIYDVAHNIAKVERHKVNGKGTADLVVHRKGATRAFPAGMEEVPSKYRSIGQPVIIPGSMGTASWILLGNQKSLDLSFGSTAHGAGRMMSRSAAKRSYTADRVKSDLESKGIYVKALTKEGVVEETPEAYKDVDAVANVSHSLGIATKVARLVPIGVIKG
;
A
#
# COMPACT_ATOMS: atom_id res chain seq x y z
N MET A 1 -2.47 -12.25 23.58
CA MET A 1 -1.90 -12.12 24.94
C MET A 1 -0.38 -11.90 24.86
N LEU A 2 0.36 -12.75 24.21
CA LEU A 2 1.83 -12.68 24.03
C LEU A 2 2.30 -11.37 23.37
N TYR A 3 1.60 -10.86 22.33
CA TYR A 3 1.92 -9.59 21.68
C TYR A 3 1.81 -8.37 22.62
N ARG A 4 0.81 -8.37 23.52
CA ARG A 4 0.69 -7.31 24.55
C ARG A 4 1.82 -7.39 25.57
N ILE A 5 2.29 -8.58 25.88
CA ILE A 5 3.43 -8.79 26.77
C ILE A 5 4.73 -8.36 26.09
N ALA A 6 4.96 -8.73 24.84
CA ALA A 6 6.15 -8.32 24.07
C ALA A 6 6.19 -6.80 23.83
N TYR A 7 5.07 -6.16 23.50
CA TYR A 7 4.97 -4.70 23.32
C TYR A 7 5.16 -3.95 24.64
N ALA A 8 4.55 -4.42 25.73
CA ALA A 8 4.75 -3.83 27.07
C ALA A 8 6.21 -3.94 27.51
N LEU A 9 6.87 -5.05 27.19
CA LEU A 9 8.27 -5.31 27.54
C LEU A 9 9.27 -4.47 26.73
N ASP A 10 8.94 -4.12 25.47
CA ASP A 10 9.81 -3.27 24.64
C ASP A 10 9.69 -1.78 25.02
N VAL A 11 8.51 -1.34 25.42
CA VAL A 11 8.30 0.03 25.97
C VAL A 11 9.05 0.22 27.30
N GLU A 12 9.15 -0.82 28.13
CA GLU A 12 9.85 -0.75 29.41
C GLU A 12 11.38 -0.87 29.30
N LYS A 13 11.97 -1.40 28.22
CA LYS A 13 13.42 -1.47 28.02
C LYS A 13 14.17 -0.14 28.22
N ARG A 14 13.49 0.98 28.12
CA ARG A 14 14.06 2.33 28.39
C ARG A 14 14.16 2.71 29.86
N SER A 15 13.67 1.89 30.81
CA SER A 15 13.54 2.23 32.21
C SER A 15 14.18 1.24 33.22
N TYR A 16 14.93 0.24 32.75
CA TYR A 16 15.45 -0.85 33.62
C TYR A 16 16.49 -0.44 34.67
N ALA A 17 17.10 0.74 34.53
CA ALA A 17 18.14 1.19 35.45
C ALA A 17 17.68 1.46 36.91
N PHE A 18 16.38 1.44 37.18
CA PHE A 18 15.79 1.82 38.48
C PHE A 18 14.85 0.77 39.12
N LEU A 19 14.83 -0.48 38.61
CA LEU A 19 13.95 -1.52 39.18
C LEU A 19 14.64 -2.37 40.28
N PRO A 20 13.90 -2.76 41.32
CA PRO A 20 14.43 -3.72 42.32
C PRO A 20 14.88 -5.04 41.67
N PRO A 21 15.96 -5.68 42.15
CA PRO A 21 16.55 -6.88 41.51
C PRO A 21 15.57 -8.05 41.31
N CYS A 22 14.58 -8.21 42.19
CA CYS A 22 13.57 -9.27 42.05
C CYS A 22 12.57 -9.00 40.92
N ARG A 23 12.21 -7.75 40.63
CA ARG A 23 11.37 -7.37 39.52
C ARG A 23 12.12 -7.46 38.17
N ALA A 24 13.38 -7.02 38.13
CA ALA A 24 14.22 -7.17 36.97
C ALA A 24 14.41 -8.64 36.57
N ARG A 25 14.62 -9.55 37.56
CA ARG A 25 14.74 -10.99 37.34
C ARG A 25 13.45 -11.63 36.82
N LEU A 26 12.28 -11.24 37.37
CA LEU A 26 10.99 -11.72 36.89
C LEU A 26 10.70 -11.29 35.44
N ILE A 27 11.05 -10.06 35.09
CA ILE A 27 10.87 -9.52 33.73
C ILE A 27 11.79 -10.26 32.75
N ILE A 28 13.06 -10.50 33.09
CA ILE A 28 14.00 -11.25 32.25
C ILE A 28 13.48 -12.69 32.04
N THR A 29 13.02 -13.35 33.07
CA THR A 29 12.46 -14.72 32.96
C THR A 29 11.19 -14.73 32.08
N LEU A 30 10.31 -13.74 32.19
CA LEU A 30 9.12 -13.64 31.34
C LEU A 30 9.49 -13.33 29.90
N GLN A 31 10.57 -12.57 29.67
CA GLN A 31 11.10 -12.31 28.31
C GLN A 31 11.70 -13.58 27.70
N GLU A 32 12.46 -14.35 28.46
CA GLU A 32 13.04 -15.62 28.00
C GLU A 32 11.96 -16.66 27.68
N ILE A 33 10.92 -16.76 28.50
CA ILE A 33 9.76 -17.65 28.26
C ILE A 33 9.01 -17.17 27.00
N ALA A 34 8.76 -15.88 26.85
CA ALA A 34 8.06 -15.33 25.69
C ALA A 34 8.88 -15.50 24.41
N ALA A 35 10.21 -15.38 24.47
CA ALA A 35 11.11 -15.61 23.34
C ALA A 35 11.11 -17.11 22.94
N THR A 36 11.16 -18.03 23.90
CA THR A 36 11.12 -19.47 23.64
C THR A 36 9.78 -19.89 23.03
N GLU A 37 8.65 -19.40 23.58
CA GLU A 37 7.32 -19.65 23.01
C GLU A 37 7.16 -19.05 21.61
N LEU A 38 7.76 -17.88 21.35
CA LEU A 38 7.76 -17.26 20.03
C LEU A 38 8.59 -18.06 19.04
N ASP A 39 9.78 -18.54 19.43
CA ASP A 39 10.62 -19.39 18.57
C ASP A 39 9.93 -20.72 18.24
N GLU A 40 9.23 -21.33 19.19
CA GLU A 40 8.40 -22.50 18.92
C GLU A 40 7.24 -22.19 17.97
N LEU A 41 6.56 -21.06 18.15
CA LEU A 41 5.46 -20.61 17.30
C LEU A 41 5.95 -20.32 15.88
N ILE A 42 7.07 -19.62 15.72
CA ILE A 42 7.71 -19.33 14.43
C ILE A 42 8.08 -20.64 13.73
N THR A 43 8.66 -21.60 14.46
CA THR A 43 9.10 -22.88 13.90
C THR A 43 7.93 -23.76 13.43
N ARG A 44 6.72 -23.60 14.00
CA ARG A 44 5.53 -24.43 13.76
C ARG A 44 4.34 -23.67 13.16
N SER A 45 4.57 -22.51 12.54
CA SER A 45 3.48 -21.71 11.99
C SER A 45 2.75 -22.45 10.85
N GLY A 46 1.47 -22.69 11.06
CA GLY A 46 0.61 -23.39 10.11
C GLY A 46 1.13 -24.81 9.83
N SER A 47 1.08 -25.21 8.55
CA SER A 47 1.59 -26.49 8.04
C SER A 47 3.05 -26.43 7.58
N HIS A 48 3.72 -25.27 7.70
CA HIS A 48 5.05 -25.02 7.15
C HIS A 48 6.09 -24.67 8.23
N ARG A 49 7.32 -25.13 8.01
CA ARG A 49 8.44 -24.81 8.89
C ARG A 49 9.09 -23.50 8.48
N VAL A 50 8.97 -22.49 9.33
CA VAL A 50 9.65 -21.19 9.16
C VAL A 50 11.01 -21.24 9.84
N LYS A 51 12.08 -20.83 9.14
CA LYS A 51 13.45 -20.77 9.65
C LYS A 51 13.88 -19.31 9.76
N LYS A 52 14.40 -18.90 10.90
CA LYS A 52 15.09 -17.61 11.05
C LYS A 52 16.44 -17.68 10.32
N VAL A 53 16.66 -16.82 9.33
CA VAL A 53 17.93 -16.72 8.57
C VAL A 53 18.83 -15.70 9.24
N ASN A 54 18.27 -14.55 9.62
CA ASN A 54 18.92 -13.49 10.39
C ASN A 54 17.83 -12.64 11.09
N ASP A 55 18.21 -11.52 11.71
CA ASP A 55 17.28 -10.69 12.49
C ASP A 55 16.17 -10.00 11.67
N LEU A 56 16.29 -9.98 10.34
CA LEU A 56 15.34 -9.33 9.44
C LEU A 56 14.80 -10.25 8.34
N GLU A 57 15.21 -11.52 8.32
CA GLU A 57 14.86 -12.47 7.27
C GLU A 57 14.48 -13.82 7.85
N TYR A 58 13.33 -14.33 7.43
CA TYR A 58 12.82 -15.66 7.69
C TYR A 58 12.53 -16.38 6.37
N ARG A 59 12.59 -17.70 6.36
CA ARG A 59 12.47 -18.48 5.14
C ARG A 59 11.66 -19.76 5.35
N ILE A 60 10.87 -20.11 4.35
CA ILE A 60 10.29 -21.45 4.16
C ILE A 60 11.00 -22.06 2.96
N ASP A 61 11.68 -23.17 3.16
CA ASP A 61 12.29 -23.91 2.06
C ASP A 61 11.20 -24.56 1.19
N PRO A 62 11.47 -24.79 -0.10
CA PRO A 62 10.51 -25.46 -0.96
C PRO A 62 10.11 -26.83 -0.41
N GLU A 63 8.82 -27.10 -0.38
CA GLU A 63 8.25 -28.40 -0.02
C GLU A 63 7.56 -29.01 -1.25
N PRO A 64 8.30 -29.75 -2.13
CA PRO A 64 7.74 -30.28 -3.38
C PRO A 64 6.53 -31.20 -3.18
N ALA A 65 6.49 -31.94 -2.07
CA ALA A 65 5.36 -32.79 -1.71
C ALA A 65 4.05 -32.00 -1.49
N LYS A 66 4.16 -30.70 -1.18
CA LYS A 66 3.05 -29.75 -1.06
C LYS A 66 2.88 -28.88 -2.32
N GLY A 67 3.60 -29.18 -3.40
CA GLY A 67 3.52 -28.46 -4.67
C GLY A 67 4.33 -27.17 -4.74
N MET A 68 5.09 -26.79 -3.70
CA MET A 68 5.92 -25.58 -3.73
C MET A 68 7.06 -25.72 -4.75
N ARG A 69 7.20 -24.71 -5.60
CA ARG A 69 8.19 -24.65 -6.70
C ARG A 69 9.38 -23.77 -6.36
N VAL A 70 9.18 -22.83 -5.45
CA VAL A 70 10.18 -21.86 -5.01
C VAL A 70 10.07 -21.66 -3.49
N PRO A 71 11.13 -21.16 -2.82
CA PRO A 71 11.05 -20.80 -1.40
C PRO A 71 10.18 -19.58 -1.18
N VAL A 72 9.78 -19.38 0.08
CA VAL A 72 9.21 -18.12 0.57
C VAL A 72 10.25 -17.40 1.40
N THR A 73 10.43 -16.09 1.17
CA THR A 73 11.26 -15.20 1.99
C THR A 73 10.34 -14.19 2.69
N ILE A 74 10.45 -14.07 4.01
CA ILE A 74 9.68 -13.13 4.82
C ILE A 74 10.65 -12.12 5.42
N TYR A 75 10.45 -10.85 5.10
CA TYR A 75 11.22 -9.74 5.65
C TYR A 75 10.49 -9.14 6.84
N ALA A 76 11.01 -9.36 8.03
CA ALA A 76 10.41 -8.90 9.28
C ALA A 76 11.44 -8.90 10.40
N ASN A 77 11.25 -8.06 11.41
CA ASN A 77 11.86 -8.26 12.72
C ASN A 77 10.97 -9.16 13.58
N GLU A 78 11.43 -9.52 14.79
CA GLU A 78 10.69 -10.40 15.72
C GLU A 78 9.28 -9.88 16.04
N LEU A 79 9.11 -8.57 16.19
CA LEU A 79 7.82 -7.96 16.48
C LEU A 79 6.83 -8.16 15.31
N LEU A 80 7.28 -8.01 14.08
CA LEU A 80 6.42 -8.11 12.90
C LEU A 80 6.13 -9.56 12.52
N ILE A 81 7.12 -10.46 12.61
CA ILE A 81 6.92 -11.89 12.30
C ILE A 81 5.98 -12.54 13.29
N SER A 82 6.01 -12.19 14.58
CA SER A 82 5.14 -12.76 15.61
C SER A 82 3.66 -12.67 15.26
N LYS A 83 3.25 -11.66 14.50
CA LYS A 83 1.86 -11.54 14.03
C LYS A 83 1.60 -12.35 12.77
N MET A 84 2.54 -12.36 11.82
CA MET A 84 2.39 -13.08 10.56
C MET A 84 2.25 -14.59 10.75
N VAL A 85 2.84 -15.15 11.81
CA VAL A 85 2.75 -16.58 12.14
C VAL A 85 1.47 -16.96 12.89
N THR A 86 0.66 -15.99 13.31
CA THR A 86 -0.60 -16.24 14.04
C THR A 86 -1.84 -16.10 13.16
N ASP A 87 -1.69 -15.70 11.91
CA ASP A 87 -2.75 -15.65 10.90
C ASP A 87 -2.36 -16.50 9.67
N ARG A 88 -3.14 -16.42 8.59
CA ARG A 88 -2.90 -17.21 7.37
C ARG A 88 -1.78 -16.68 6.48
N THR A 89 -1.03 -15.65 6.87
CA THR A 89 0.00 -15.00 6.02
C THR A 89 1.03 -15.99 5.51
N VAL A 90 1.55 -16.84 6.40
CA VAL A 90 2.59 -17.84 6.07
C VAL A 90 2.04 -18.91 5.13
N ASP A 91 0.88 -19.47 5.43
CA ASP A 91 0.24 -20.49 4.58
C ASP A 91 -0.12 -19.92 3.21
N GLN A 92 -0.65 -18.69 3.15
CA GLN A 92 -0.94 -18.02 1.87
C GLN A 92 0.32 -17.81 1.03
N ALA A 93 1.44 -17.40 1.63
CA ALA A 93 2.70 -17.24 0.92
C ALA A 93 3.24 -18.58 0.38
N ALA A 94 3.14 -19.66 1.14
CA ALA A 94 3.50 -21.00 0.70
C ALA A 94 2.60 -21.50 -0.43
N ASN A 95 1.29 -21.22 -0.37
CA ASN A 95 0.35 -21.54 -1.45
C ASN A 95 0.70 -20.76 -2.74
N VAL A 96 1.08 -19.48 -2.65
CA VAL A 96 1.55 -18.69 -3.81
C VAL A 96 2.79 -19.33 -4.45
N ALA A 97 3.69 -19.93 -3.66
CA ALA A 97 4.87 -20.61 -4.18
C ALA A 97 4.57 -21.86 -5.03
N THR A 98 3.31 -22.30 -5.10
CA THR A 98 2.85 -23.41 -5.96
C THR A 98 2.43 -22.97 -7.36
N LEU A 99 2.28 -21.66 -7.62
CA LEU A 99 1.76 -21.14 -8.88
C LEU A 99 2.61 -21.56 -10.10
N PRO A 100 1.97 -21.90 -11.23
CA PRO A 100 2.70 -22.19 -12.46
C PRO A 100 3.61 -21.03 -12.90
N GLY A 101 4.82 -21.36 -13.33
CA GLY A 101 5.79 -20.38 -13.84
C GLY A 101 6.35 -19.41 -12.83
N ILE A 102 6.12 -19.61 -11.52
CA ILE A 102 6.70 -18.76 -10.48
C ILE A 102 8.23 -18.83 -10.48
N LYS A 103 8.89 -17.69 -10.26
CA LYS A 103 10.36 -17.55 -10.32
C LYS A 103 10.96 -17.08 -9.00
N LYS A 104 12.22 -17.44 -8.77
CA LYS A 104 13.06 -17.10 -7.63
C LYS A 104 12.46 -17.46 -6.27
N HIS A 105 11.56 -16.66 -5.75
CA HIS A 105 10.91 -16.80 -4.44
C HIS A 105 9.61 -16.00 -4.37
N VAL A 106 8.73 -16.39 -3.46
CA VAL A 106 7.64 -15.54 -2.98
C VAL A 106 8.17 -14.68 -1.84
N ILE A 107 7.72 -13.44 -1.76
CA ILE A 107 8.16 -12.49 -0.75
C ILE A 107 6.97 -12.04 0.08
N VAL A 108 7.16 -11.98 1.39
CA VAL A 108 6.29 -11.26 2.33
C VAL A 108 7.10 -10.10 2.91
N LEU A 109 6.61 -8.89 2.70
CA LEU A 109 7.22 -7.63 3.15
C LEU A 109 6.88 -7.36 4.63
N PRO A 110 7.54 -6.40 5.30
CA PRO A 110 7.39 -6.16 6.74
C PRO A 110 5.96 -5.88 7.22
N ASP A 111 5.12 -5.31 6.37
CA ASP A 111 3.71 -5.05 6.61
C ASP A 111 2.79 -6.25 6.37
N GLY A 112 3.36 -7.43 6.07
CA GLY A 112 2.65 -8.65 5.72
C GLY A 112 1.52 -9.02 6.69
N HIS A 113 0.35 -9.36 6.16
CA HIS A 113 -0.80 -9.86 6.92
C HIS A 113 -1.75 -10.66 6.02
N GLU A 114 -2.69 -11.39 6.62
CA GLU A 114 -3.67 -12.19 5.90
C GLU A 114 -4.45 -11.37 4.87
N GLY A 115 -4.55 -11.90 3.64
CA GLY A 115 -5.33 -11.35 2.53
C GLY A 115 -6.31 -12.37 1.96
N TYR A 116 -6.70 -12.20 0.69
CA TYR A 116 -7.48 -13.15 -0.09
C TYR A 116 -6.55 -13.85 -1.09
N GLY A 117 -6.28 -15.14 -0.90
CA GLY A 117 -5.37 -15.95 -1.71
C GLY A 117 -3.90 -15.58 -1.53
N PHE A 118 -3.50 -14.40 -1.97
CA PHE A 118 -2.18 -13.82 -1.66
C PHE A 118 -2.21 -13.11 -0.30
N PRO A 119 -1.13 -13.18 0.49
CA PRO A 119 -0.98 -12.29 1.62
C PRO A 119 -0.90 -10.83 1.16
N VAL A 120 -1.40 -9.89 1.94
CA VAL A 120 -1.11 -8.46 1.75
C VAL A 120 0.33 -8.20 2.23
N GLY A 121 1.08 -7.36 1.55
CA GLY A 121 2.55 -7.28 1.67
C GLY A 121 3.23 -8.35 0.81
N GLY A 122 2.48 -9.05 -0.05
CA GLY A 122 2.96 -10.13 -0.89
C GLY A 122 3.51 -9.65 -2.24
N VAL A 123 4.67 -10.22 -2.64
CA VAL A 123 5.25 -10.04 -3.98
C VAL A 123 5.56 -11.41 -4.57
N ALA A 124 5.12 -11.62 -5.80
CA ALA A 124 5.40 -12.85 -6.54
C ALA A 124 5.57 -12.54 -8.03
N ALA A 125 6.57 -13.17 -8.65
CA ALA A 125 6.86 -12.98 -10.07
C ALA A 125 6.69 -14.30 -10.82
N THR A 126 5.88 -14.28 -11.88
CA THR A 126 5.65 -15.42 -12.77
C THR A 126 6.21 -15.14 -14.15
N ASP A 127 6.64 -16.17 -14.83
CA ASP A 127 7.13 -16.07 -16.21
C ASP A 127 6.04 -15.52 -17.14
N LEU A 128 6.41 -14.64 -18.07
CA LEU A 128 5.45 -14.03 -18.98
C LEU A 128 4.85 -15.05 -19.95
N GLU A 129 5.62 -16.05 -20.40
CA GLU A 129 5.17 -17.04 -21.39
C GLU A 129 4.55 -18.29 -20.74
N GLU A 130 5.22 -18.84 -19.72
CA GLU A 130 4.84 -20.12 -19.10
C GLU A 130 4.07 -19.95 -17.78
N GLY A 131 3.95 -18.73 -17.29
CA GLY A 131 3.35 -18.45 -15.99
C GLY A 131 1.90 -18.02 -16.06
N VAL A 132 1.43 -17.51 -14.93
CA VAL A 132 0.04 -17.10 -14.73
C VAL A 132 -0.06 -15.68 -14.18
N ILE A 133 -1.19 -15.01 -14.44
CA ILE A 133 -1.60 -13.81 -13.76
C ILE A 133 -2.79 -14.11 -12.83
N SER A 134 -2.73 -13.65 -11.58
CA SER A 134 -3.78 -13.89 -10.58
C SER A 134 -4.51 -12.59 -10.22
N PRO A 135 -5.83 -12.50 -10.42
CA PRO A 135 -6.63 -11.38 -9.93
C PRO A 135 -6.55 -11.23 -8.40
N GLY A 136 -6.51 -12.36 -7.66
CA GLY A 136 -6.28 -12.38 -6.22
C GLY A 136 -4.90 -11.86 -5.81
N GLY A 137 -3.89 -12.02 -6.67
CA GLY A 137 -2.52 -11.52 -6.49
C GLY A 137 -2.36 -10.01 -6.74
N VAL A 138 -3.36 -9.36 -7.35
CA VAL A 138 -3.48 -7.91 -7.45
C VAL A 138 -4.38 -7.38 -6.33
N GLY A 139 -5.51 -8.05 -6.09
CA GLY A 139 -6.51 -7.67 -5.09
C GLY A 139 -7.71 -6.94 -5.68
N TYR A 140 -8.76 -6.79 -4.86
CA TYR A 140 -10.02 -6.19 -5.31
C TYR A 140 -9.91 -4.71 -5.66
N ASP A 141 -9.16 -3.93 -4.87
CA ASP A 141 -8.94 -2.52 -5.16
C ASP A 141 -7.68 -2.35 -6.02
N ILE A 142 -7.84 -2.64 -7.33
CA ILE A 142 -6.78 -2.51 -8.33
C ILE A 142 -6.26 -1.07 -8.31
N ASN A 143 -4.93 -0.88 -8.22
CA ASN A 143 -4.28 0.41 -8.04
C ASN A 143 -4.83 1.19 -6.82
N CYS A 144 -5.19 0.48 -5.71
CA CYS A 144 -5.10 1.18 -4.44
C CYS A 144 -3.68 1.74 -4.32
N GLY A 145 -3.55 3.00 -3.95
CA GLY A 145 -2.28 3.70 -3.98
C GLY A 145 -2.33 5.00 -3.21
N VAL A 146 -1.19 5.62 -3.08
CA VAL A 146 -1.02 6.85 -2.33
C VAL A 146 -0.40 7.95 -3.18
N ARG A 147 -0.83 9.18 -2.93
CA ARG A 147 -0.35 10.39 -3.59
C ARG A 147 0.01 11.42 -2.52
N LEU A 148 1.19 11.99 -2.61
CA LEU A 148 1.69 12.98 -1.66
C LEU A 148 1.91 14.32 -2.34
N ILE A 149 1.26 15.37 -1.83
CA ILE A 149 1.36 16.75 -2.28
C ILE A 149 2.18 17.51 -1.24
N ARG A 150 3.18 18.27 -1.66
CA ARG A 150 3.87 19.25 -0.81
C ARG A 150 3.14 20.58 -0.78
N THR A 151 3.47 21.45 0.15
CA THR A 151 3.05 22.86 0.16
C THR A 151 4.21 23.76 0.61
N ASN A 152 4.06 25.06 0.44
CA ASN A 152 4.97 26.06 1.02
C ASN A 152 4.53 26.49 2.44
N LEU A 153 3.42 25.94 2.93
CA LEU A 153 2.87 26.25 4.26
C LEU A 153 3.57 25.46 5.37
N THR A 154 3.50 26.00 6.58
CA THR A 154 3.99 25.35 7.80
C THR A 154 2.84 25.04 8.76
N GLU A 155 3.14 24.28 9.82
CA GLU A 155 2.17 24.00 10.89
C GLU A 155 1.62 25.31 11.51
N GLN A 156 2.42 26.35 11.62
CA GLN A 156 2.00 27.64 12.19
C GLN A 156 0.94 28.33 11.32
N ASP A 157 1.05 28.23 10.00
CA ASP A 157 0.11 28.82 9.05
C ASP A 157 -1.27 28.16 9.10
N ILE A 158 -1.30 26.83 9.35
CA ILE A 158 -2.53 26.05 9.31
C ILE A 158 -3.27 25.98 10.64
N ARG A 159 -2.57 26.00 11.78
CA ARG A 159 -3.17 25.77 13.11
C ARG A 159 -4.43 26.61 13.37
N PRO A 160 -4.48 27.91 13.05
CA PRO A 160 -5.69 28.72 13.26
C PRO A 160 -6.86 28.32 12.37
N ARG A 161 -6.61 27.65 11.22
CA ARG A 161 -7.59 27.33 10.18
C ARG A 161 -7.77 25.83 9.96
N LEU A 162 -7.13 24.99 10.78
CA LEU A 162 -7.09 23.53 10.57
C LEU A 162 -8.50 22.91 10.52
N LYS A 163 -9.38 23.28 11.44
CA LYS A 163 -10.75 22.76 11.48
C LYS A 163 -11.55 23.19 10.26
N ASP A 164 -11.39 24.43 9.82
CA ASP A 164 -12.08 24.94 8.64
C ASP A 164 -11.58 24.25 7.38
N LEU A 165 -10.26 24.02 7.25
CA LEU A 165 -9.69 23.29 6.13
C LEU A 165 -10.18 21.84 6.08
N VAL A 166 -10.15 21.11 7.20
CA VAL A 166 -10.61 19.71 7.24
C VAL A 166 -12.10 19.62 6.94
N ASN A 167 -12.93 20.56 7.42
CA ASN A 167 -14.35 20.61 7.07
C ASN A 167 -14.55 20.91 5.58
N GLU A 168 -13.77 21.81 5.00
CA GLU A 168 -13.83 22.14 3.58
C GLU A 168 -13.37 20.96 2.69
N LEU A 169 -12.27 20.29 3.06
CA LEU A 169 -11.82 19.06 2.40
C LEU A 169 -12.91 17.98 2.42
N PHE A 170 -13.57 17.79 3.57
CA PHE A 170 -14.64 16.81 3.69
C PHE A 170 -15.87 17.16 2.84
N ARG A 171 -16.14 18.46 2.62
CA ARG A 171 -17.21 18.94 1.74
C ARG A 171 -16.83 18.79 0.26
N ALA A 172 -15.58 19.10 -0.09
CA ALA A 172 -15.12 19.13 -1.47
C ALA A 172 -14.85 17.72 -2.05
N VAL A 173 -14.47 16.75 -1.20
CA VAL A 173 -14.15 15.37 -1.61
C VAL A 173 -15.26 14.42 -1.17
N PRO A 174 -16.18 14.01 -2.06
CA PRO A 174 -17.25 13.06 -1.72
C PRO A 174 -16.66 11.76 -1.14
N SER A 175 -17.15 11.34 0.02
CA SER A 175 -16.55 10.25 0.80
C SER A 175 -17.58 9.18 1.15
N GLY A 176 -17.11 7.91 1.28
CA GLY A 176 -17.92 6.78 1.75
C GLY A 176 -18.21 5.72 0.70
N VAL A 177 -18.85 4.63 1.17
CA VAL A 177 -19.25 3.52 0.30
C VAL A 177 -20.28 4.01 -0.70
N GLY A 178 -20.03 3.78 -2.00
CA GLY A 178 -20.95 4.16 -3.06
C GLY A 178 -21.04 5.67 -3.33
N SER A 179 -20.20 6.51 -2.67
CA SER A 179 -20.18 7.94 -2.94
C SER A 179 -19.94 8.23 -4.42
N GLU A 180 -20.71 9.14 -4.98
CA GLU A 180 -20.55 9.61 -6.35
C GLU A 180 -19.63 10.84 -6.39
N GLY A 181 -18.81 10.92 -7.44
CA GLY A 181 -17.98 12.08 -7.71
C GLY A 181 -18.80 13.28 -8.22
N ALA A 182 -18.19 14.45 -8.17
CA ALA A 182 -18.80 15.68 -8.70
C ALA A 182 -18.90 15.66 -10.24
N VAL A 183 -18.04 14.92 -10.92
CA VAL A 183 -18.03 14.78 -12.38
C VAL A 183 -18.69 13.46 -12.75
N LYS A 184 -19.73 13.53 -13.60
CA LYS A 184 -20.40 12.35 -14.14
C LYS A 184 -19.95 12.13 -15.58
N LEU A 185 -19.45 10.93 -15.85
CA LEU A 185 -18.91 10.58 -17.14
C LEU A 185 -19.99 9.95 -18.04
N THR A 186 -20.03 10.38 -19.28
CA THR A 186 -20.66 9.62 -20.37
C THR A 186 -19.86 8.34 -20.65
N LYS A 187 -20.45 7.41 -21.40
CA LYS A 187 -19.73 6.17 -21.79
C LYS A 187 -18.45 6.46 -22.54
N ASN A 188 -18.49 7.40 -23.49
CA ASN A 188 -17.33 7.75 -24.33
C ASN A 188 -16.22 8.42 -23.49
N GLU A 189 -16.57 9.33 -22.59
CA GLU A 189 -15.61 9.96 -21.69
C GLU A 189 -14.97 8.95 -20.72
N LEU A 190 -15.76 7.97 -20.23
CA LEU A 190 -15.20 6.90 -19.43
C LEU A 190 -14.20 6.07 -20.25
N ASP A 191 -14.56 5.66 -21.47
CA ASP A 191 -13.67 4.88 -22.33
C ASP A 191 -12.38 5.62 -22.66
N GLU A 192 -12.46 6.93 -22.91
CA GLU A 192 -11.29 7.80 -23.11
C GLU A 192 -10.41 7.86 -21.84
N LEU A 193 -11.03 8.09 -20.67
CA LEU A 193 -10.33 8.09 -19.38
C LEU A 193 -9.62 6.77 -19.10
N LEU A 194 -10.27 5.62 -19.37
CA LEU A 194 -9.71 4.29 -19.18
C LEU A 194 -8.46 4.04 -20.03
N VAL A 195 -8.33 4.71 -21.17
CA VAL A 195 -7.16 4.65 -22.04
C VAL A 195 -6.12 5.70 -21.67
N GLU A 196 -6.55 6.93 -21.35
CA GLU A 196 -5.64 8.08 -21.17
C GLU A 196 -5.18 8.31 -19.72
N GLY A 197 -5.86 7.74 -18.71
CA GLY A 197 -5.48 7.90 -17.32
C GLY A 197 -5.47 9.36 -16.85
N VAL A 198 -4.37 9.78 -16.20
CA VAL A 198 -4.22 11.16 -15.68
C VAL A 198 -4.27 12.20 -16.80
N ARG A 199 -3.79 11.88 -18.01
CA ARG A 199 -3.83 12.79 -19.16
C ARG A 199 -5.26 13.26 -19.45
N TRP A 200 -6.27 12.38 -19.29
CA TRP A 200 -7.67 12.74 -19.45
C TRP A 200 -8.08 13.88 -18.51
N ALA A 201 -7.64 13.82 -17.25
CA ALA A 201 -7.94 14.86 -16.25
C ALA A 201 -7.16 16.16 -16.54
N VAL A 202 -5.87 16.06 -16.86
CA VAL A 202 -5.00 17.21 -17.17
C VAL A 202 -5.53 17.99 -18.39
N SER A 203 -5.90 17.31 -19.48
CA SER A 203 -6.44 17.94 -20.68
C SER A 203 -7.75 18.70 -20.47
N ARG A 204 -8.44 18.43 -19.34
CA ARG A 204 -9.69 19.09 -18.92
C ARG A 204 -9.49 20.13 -17.81
N GLY A 205 -8.24 20.47 -17.48
CA GLY A 205 -7.91 21.47 -16.47
C GLY A 205 -8.00 20.99 -15.02
N TYR A 206 -7.99 19.66 -14.77
CA TYR A 206 -7.99 19.08 -13.43
C TYR A 206 -6.59 18.76 -12.91
N GLY A 207 -5.55 19.40 -13.46
CA GLY A 207 -4.16 19.21 -13.05
C GLY A 207 -3.19 19.79 -14.05
N THR A 208 -1.90 19.46 -13.90
CA THR A 208 -0.79 19.95 -14.71
C THR A 208 0.00 18.79 -15.33
N GLU A 209 0.85 19.08 -16.32
CA GLU A 209 1.79 18.10 -16.87
C GLU A 209 2.76 17.59 -15.79
N ASP A 210 3.18 18.44 -14.84
CA ASP A 210 4.04 18.06 -13.73
C ASP A 210 3.36 17.03 -12.80
N ASP A 211 2.03 17.13 -12.63
CA ASP A 211 1.27 16.09 -11.90
C ASP A 211 1.35 14.74 -12.61
N MET A 212 1.25 14.75 -13.94
CA MET A 212 1.33 13.53 -14.73
C MET A 212 2.73 12.91 -14.65
N GLU A 213 3.80 13.71 -14.82
CA GLU A 213 5.18 13.23 -14.69
C GLU A 213 5.52 12.69 -13.30
N ALA A 214 4.86 13.21 -12.26
CA ALA A 214 5.05 12.78 -10.90
C ALA A 214 4.23 11.52 -10.53
N CYS A 215 3.58 10.87 -11.49
CA CYS A 215 2.89 9.60 -11.27
C CYS A 215 3.77 8.41 -11.70
N GLU A 216 3.59 7.29 -11.04
CA GLU A 216 4.05 5.99 -11.53
C GLU A 216 3.47 5.76 -12.93
N GLU A 217 4.29 5.28 -13.90
CA GLU A 217 3.93 5.14 -15.32
C GLU A 217 3.41 6.44 -15.97
N SER A 218 3.81 7.61 -15.45
CA SER A 218 3.26 8.92 -15.86
C SER A 218 1.72 8.96 -15.82
N GLY A 219 1.13 8.18 -14.91
CA GLY A 219 -0.32 8.08 -14.69
C GLY A 219 -1.11 7.40 -15.81
N LYS A 220 -0.43 6.64 -16.69
CA LYS A 220 -1.05 5.93 -17.81
C LYS A 220 -0.38 4.58 -18.07
N MET A 221 -1.10 3.50 -17.82
CA MET A 221 -0.69 2.17 -18.24
C MET A 221 -1.09 1.95 -19.71
N VAL A 222 -0.09 1.72 -20.56
CA VAL A 222 -0.28 1.42 -21.98
C VAL A 222 -0.84 0.01 -22.17
N GLY A 223 -1.77 -0.15 -23.11
CA GLY A 223 -2.42 -1.44 -23.40
C GLY A 223 -3.73 -1.66 -22.64
N ALA A 224 -4.25 -0.64 -21.96
CA ALA A 224 -5.61 -0.64 -21.44
C ALA A 224 -6.63 -0.73 -22.60
N ASP A 225 -7.64 -1.58 -22.44
CA ASP A 225 -8.69 -1.77 -23.43
C ASP A 225 -10.07 -1.84 -22.75
N PRO A 226 -10.87 -0.77 -22.90
CA PRO A 226 -12.22 -0.74 -22.36
C PRO A 226 -13.13 -1.90 -22.82
N ALA A 227 -12.88 -2.51 -23.98
CA ALA A 227 -13.67 -3.65 -24.47
C ALA A 227 -13.55 -4.89 -23.57
N SER A 228 -12.47 -5.00 -22.79
CA SER A 228 -12.27 -6.07 -21.80
C SER A 228 -13.00 -5.85 -20.47
N VAL A 229 -13.74 -4.74 -20.33
CA VAL A 229 -14.42 -4.34 -19.09
C VAL A 229 -15.94 -4.56 -19.19
N SER A 230 -16.53 -5.18 -18.17
CA SER A 230 -17.99 -5.42 -18.14
C SER A 230 -18.80 -4.13 -18.02
N ASP A 231 -20.04 -4.16 -18.51
CA ASP A 231 -20.98 -3.03 -18.35
C ASP A 231 -21.28 -2.72 -16.88
N THR A 232 -21.26 -3.73 -16.01
CA THR A 232 -21.43 -3.54 -14.56
C THR A 232 -20.28 -2.72 -13.97
N ALA A 233 -19.04 -3.04 -14.33
CA ALA A 233 -17.88 -2.27 -13.90
C ALA A 233 -17.94 -0.83 -14.42
N ARG A 234 -18.29 -0.63 -15.70
CA ARG A 234 -18.46 0.70 -16.32
C ARG A 234 -19.48 1.57 -15.59
N LYS A 235 -20.66 1.01 -15.29
CA LYS A 235 -21.72 1.73 -14.53
C LYS A 235 -21.24 2.17 -13.14
N ARG A 236 -20.48 1.30 -12.44
CA ARG A 236 -19.91 1.64 -11.14
C ARG A 236 -18.83 2.73 -11.25
N GLY A 237 -17.96 2.65 -12.26
CA GLY A 237 -16.87 3.62 -12.49
C GLY A 237 -17.38 5.01 -12.86
N ALA A 238 -18.31 5.10 -13.81
CA ALA A 238 -18.80 6.37 -14.35
C ALA A 238 -19.34 7.33 -13.28
N ALA A 239 -19.89 6.79 -12.20
CA ALA A 239 -20.45 7.59 -11.10
C ALA A 239 -19.42 7.96 -10.01
N GLN A 240 -18.27 7.27 -9.93
CA GLN A 240 -17.40 7.34 -8.74
C GLN A 240 -16.09 8.10 -8.93
N LEU A 241 -15.86 8.70 -10.10
CA LEU A 241 -14.64 9.47 -10.36
C LEU A 241 -14.53 10.69 -9.44
N GLY A 242 -13.36 10.89 -8.82
CA GLY A 242 -13.10 12.01 -7.90
C GLY A 242 -13.74 11.83 -6.53
N SER A 243 -14.04 10.59 -6.13
CA SER A 243 -14.58 10.29 -4.80
C SER A 243 -13.61 9.47 -3.95
N LEU A 244 -13.61 9.74 -2.64
CA LEU A 244 -12.89 8.99 -1.63
C LEU A 244 -13.73 7.79 -1.18
N GLY A 245 -13.09 6.62 -1.09
CA GLY A 245 -13.74 5.41 -0.59
C GLY A 245 -13.97 5.42 0.91
N SER A 246 -14.17 4.23 1.42
CA SER A 246 -14.24 3.93 2.85
C SER A 246 -13.09 2.99 3.25
N GLY A 247 -13.10 2.54 4.49
CA GLY A 247 -12.06 1.66 5.02
C GLY A 247 -10.73 2.41 5.18
N ASN A 248 -9.65 1.86 4.62
CA ASN A 248 -8.32 2.46 4.72
C ASN A 248 -8.11 3.73 3.85
N HIS A 249 -9.10 4.16 3.04
CA HIS A 249 -8.99 5.38 2.25
C HIS A 249 -9.12 6.64 3.11
N PHE A 250 -8.35 7.66 2.79
CA PHE A 250 -8.33 8.94 3.51
C PHE A 250 -7.70 10.07 2.68
N VAL A 251 -7.94 11.32 3.11
CA VAL A 251 -7.07 12.46 2.80
C VAL A 251 -6.56 12.99 4.13
N GLU A 252 -5.26 13.11 4.26
CA GLU A 252 -4.60 13.60 5.48
C GLU A 252 -3.79 14.86 5.21
N VAL A 253 -4.01 15.88 6.02
CA VAL A 253 -3.10 17.01 6.17
C VAL A 253 -2.06 16.60 7.20
N GLN A 254 -0.80 16.60 6.79
CA GLN A 254 0.33 16.14 7.58
C GLN A 254 1.37 17.24 7.71
N LYS A 255 2.24 17.15 8.71
CA LYS A 255 3.46 17.95 8.81
C LYS A 255 4.68 17.05 8.74
N VAL A 256 5.76 17.57 8.19
CA VAL A 256 7.08 16.95 8.26
C VAL A 256 7.54 16.96 9.72
N ASP A 257 7.70 15.76 10.30
CA ASP A 257 8.16 15.59 11.67
C ASP A 257 9.69 15.61 11.73
N LYS A 258 10.33 14.83 10.83
CA LYS A 258 11.79 14.72 10.79
C LYS A 258 12.28 14.39 9.37
N ILE A 259 13.40 15.01 8.98
CA ILE A 259 14.14 14.73 7.74
C ILE A 259 15.35 13.85 8.11
N PHE A 260 15.58 12.80 7.32
CA PHE A 260 16.66 11.83 7.48
C PHE A 260 17.69 11.92 6.36
N ASP A 261 17.26 12.31 5.14
CA ASP A 261 18.09 12.56 3.97
C ASP A 261 17.72 13.94 3.40
N GLU A 262 18.52 14.95 3.73
CA GLU A 262 18.29 16.35 3.32
C GLU A 262 18.38 16.52 1.79
N ARG A 263 19.30 15.79 1.11
CA ARG A 263 19.45 15.88 -0.34
C ARG A 263 18.21 15.36 -1.06
N ALA A 264 17.73 14.20 -0.66
CA ALA A 264 16.56 13.58 -1.24
C ALA A 264 15.29 14.39 -0.90
N ALA A 265 15.14 14.84 0.35
CA ALA A 265 14.03 15.68 0.78
C ALA A 265 13.96 16.97 -0.03
N LYS A 266 15.09 17.66 -0.23
CA LYS A 266 15.17 18.88 -1.04
C LYS A 266 14.80 18.63 -2.50
N ALA A 267 15.21 17.51 -3.10
CA ALA A 267 14.82 17.13 -4.46
C ALA A 267 13.30 16.89 -4.59
N MET A 268 12.62 16.57 -3.48
CA MET A 268 11.16 16.42 -3.39
C MET A 268 10.46 17.72 -2.97
N GLY A 269 11.20 18.81 -2.75
CA GLY A 269 10.66 20.09 -2.27
C GLY A 269 10.25 20.09 -0.81
N ILE A 270 10.79 19.15 -0.01
CA ILE A 270 10.66 19.12 1.45
C ILE A 270 11.91 19.80 2.04
N ASN A 271 11.71 20.98 2.61
CA ASN A 271 12.81 21.86 2.97
C ASN A 271 13.06 21.95 4.49
N GLN A 272 12.05 21.65 5.31
CA GLN A 272 12.14 21.82 6.76
C GLN A 272 11.11 20.98 7.54
N ALA A 273 11.41 20.69 8.79
CA ALA A 273 10.42 20.18 9.74
C ALA A 273 9.30 21.21 9.93
N GLY A 274 8.07 20.74 10.16
CA GLY A 274 6.89 21.59 10.26
C GLY A 274 6.25 21.98 8.92
N GLN A 275 6.91 21.76 7.77
CA GLN A 275 6.31 21.97 6.44
C GLN A 275 5.10 21.04 6.26
N LEU A 276 4.02 21.59 5.66
CA LEU A 276 2.81 20.81 5.42
C LEU A 276 2.89 19.98 4.14
N THR A 277 2.31 18.81 4.23
CA THR A 277 2.03 17.91 3.11
C THR A 277 0.58 17.44 3.16
N VAL A 278 0.05 16.97 2.03
CA VAL A 278 -1.27 16.34 1.97
C VAL A 278 -1.11 14.96 1.35
N LEU A 279 -1.53 13.93 2.09
CA LEU A 279 -1.51 12.55 1.63
C LEU A 279 -2.91 12.09 1.25
N ILE A 280 -3.06 11.60 0.03
CA ILE A 280 -4.29 11.03 -0.51
C ILE A 280 -4.09 9.53 -0.67
N HIS A 281 -4.93 8.71 -0.01
CA HIS A 281 -4.96 7.26 -0.16
C HIS A 281 -6.30 6.85 -0.76
N CYS A 282 -6.29 6.40 -2.00
CA CYS A 282 -7.49 5.97 -2.72
C CYS A 282 -7.13 5.05 -3.89
N GLY A 283 -8.11 4.34 -4.42
CA GLY A 283 -7.94 3.38 -5.51
C GLY A 283 -8.99 3.50 -6.61
N SER A 284 -9.24 2.38 -7.30
CA SER A 284 -10.16 2.27 -8.43
C SER A 284 -11.63 2.19 -8.06
N ARG A 285 -11.95 2.32 -6.77
CA ARG A 285 -13.33 2.29 -6.27
C ARG A 285 -14.05 0.99 -6.70
N GLY A 286 -15.39 1.05 -6.82
CA GLY A 286 -16.20 -0.06 -7.28
C GLY A 286 -15.90 -0.54 -8.70
N PHE A 287 -15.19 0.25 -9.51
CA PHE A 287 -14.76 -0.11 -10.86
C PHE A 287 -13.78 -1.28 -10.83
N GLY A 288 -12.63 -1.13 -10.18
CA GLY A 288 -11.63 -2.20 -10.08
C GLY A 288 -12.11 -3.38 -9.25
N HIS A 289 -12.90 -3.15 -8.20
CA HIS A 289 -13.55 -4.23 -7.44
C HIS A 289 -14.40 -5.14 -8.34
N GLN A 290 -15.16 -4.55 -9.28
CA GLN A 290 -15.98 -5.34 -10.19
C GLN A 290 -15.13 -6.11 -11.18
N ILE A 291 -14.08 -5.50 -11.75
CA ILE A 291 -13.16 -6.16 -12.66
C ILE A 291 -12.51 -7.38 -11.98
N CYS A 292 -12.00 -7.22 -10.76
CA CYS A 292 -11.45 -8.34 -10.00
C CYS A 292 -12.48 -9.47 -9.82
N THR A 293 -13.71 -9.12 -9.41
CA THR A 293 -14.81 -10.10 -9.25
C THR A 293 -15.13 -10.83 -10.54
N ASP A 294 -15.21 -10.12 -11.66
CA ASP A 294 -15.54 -10.70 -12.97
C ASP A 294 -14.48 -11.70 -13.42
N TYR A 295 -13.18 -11.35 -13.29
CA TYR A 295 -12.09 -12.22 -13.71
C TYR A 295 -11.79 -13.36 -12.73
N LEU A 296 -12.13 -13.24 -11.44
CA LEU A 296 -12.16 -14.38 -10.52
C LEU A 296 -13.17 -15.43 -10.98
N ARG A 297 -14.35 -15.03 -11.48
CA ARG A 297 -15.34 -15.95 -12.06
C ARG A 297 -14.86 -16.57 -13.37
N VAL A 298 -14.23 -15.78 -14.25
CA VAL A 298 -13.61 -16.28 -15.49
C VAL A 298 -12.57 -17.36 -15.18
N SER A 299 -11.74 -17.13 -14.14
CA SER A 299 -10.68 -18.06 -13.78
C SER A 299 -11.18 -19.46 -13.37
N GLU A 300 -12.38 -19.59 -12.79
CA GLU A 300 -12.95 -20.90 -12.44
C GLU A 300 -13.16 -21.80 -13.67
N SER A 301 -13.57 -21.22 -14.80
CA SER A 301 -13.71 -21.96 -16.06
C SER A 301 -12.37 -22.25 -16.71
N VAL A 302 -11.42 -21.31 -16.60
CA VAL A 302 -10.08 -21.37 -17.16
C VAL A 302 -9.24 -22.46 -16.50
N LEU A 303 -9.31 -22.57 -15.16
CA LEU A 303 -8.62 -23.64 -14.43
C LEU A 303 -8.99 -25.03 -14.97
N ARG A 304 -10.26 -25.28 -15.25
CA ARG A 304 -10.72 -26.54 -15.85
C ARG A 304 -10.25 -26.70 -17.30
N LYS A 305 -10.35 -25.62 -18.10
CA LYS A 305 -9.94 -25.61 -19.53
C LYS A 305 -8.47 -25.95 -19.72
N TYR A 306 -7.59 -25.46 -18.85
CA TYR A 306 -6.14 -25.65 -18.95
C TYR A 306 -5.59 -26.70 -17.98
N GLY A 307 -6.45 -27.45 -17.28
CA GLY A 307 -6.04 -28.51 -16.33
C GLY A 307 -5.20 -28.00 -15.15
N LEU A 308 -5.41 -26.76 -14.70
CA LEU A 308 -4.67 -26.16 -13.59
C LEU A 308 -5.28 -26.57 -12.26
N THR A 309 -4.44 -27.09 -11.36
CA THR A 309 -4.79 -27.39 -9.96
C THR A 309 -4.12 -26.39 -9.04
N LEU A 310 -4.87 -25.82 -8.12
CA LEU A 310 -4.39 -24.82 -7.16
C LEU A 310 -4.39 -25.40 -5.75
N ALA A 311 -3.41 -25.01 -4.94
CA ALA A 311 -3.34 -25.34 -3.51
C ALA A 311 -4.49 -24.69 -2.71
N ASP A 312 -4.93 -23.50 -3.15
CA ASP A 312 -6.05 -22.76 -2.58
C ASP A 312 -6.89 -22.15 -3.72
N ARG A 313 -8.22 -22.27 -3.63
CA ARG A 313 -9.15 -21.71 -4.64
C ARG A 313 -9.05 -20.18 -4.74
N GLU A 314 -8.67 -19.51 -3.67
CA GLU A 314 -8.47 -18.07 -3.63
C GLU A 314 -7.27 -17.61 -4.49
N LEU A 315 -6.38 -18.52 -4.92
CA LEU A 315 -5.28 -18.28 -5.85
C LEU A 315 -5.69 -18.22 -7.33
N ALA A 316 -7.00 -18.28 -7.60
CA ALA A 316 -7.54 -18.24 -8.95
C ALA A 316 -6.66 -17.43 -9.92
N CYS A 317 -6.26 -18.05 -11.05
CA CYS A 317 -5.29 -17.47 -11.97
C CYS A 317 -5.60 -17.82 -13.43
N LEU A 318 -4.97 -17.11 -14.34
CA LEU A 318 -5.14 -17.19 -15.78
C LEU A 318 -3.75 -17.39 -16.42
N PRO A 319 -3.52 -18.33 -17.36
CA PRO A 319 -2.25 -18.40 -18.07
C PRO A 319 -1.94 -17.08 -18.77
N ASN A 320 -0.72 -16.58 -18.62
CA ASN A 320 -0.30 -15.29 -19.16
C ASN A 320 -0.44 -15.20 -20.68
N ASN A 321 -0.19 -16.29 -21.40
CA ASN A 321 -0.27 -16.39 -22.85
C ASN A 321 -1.67 -16.79 -23.37
N SER A 322 -2.69 -16.93 -22.49
CA SER A 322 -4.06 -17.19 -22.91
C SER A 322 -4.81 -15.89 -23.28
N LYS A 323 -5.89 -16.06 -24.04
CA LYS A 323 -6.80 -14.94 -24.35
C LYS A 323 -7.35 -14.32 -23.05
N GLU A 324 -7.77 -15.16 -22.11
CA GLU A 324 -8.36 -14.73 -20.84
C GLU A 324 -7.35 -13.98 -19.96
N GLY A 325 -6.08 -14.41 -19.96
CA GLY A 325 -4.98 -13.69 -19.28
C GLY A 325 -4.68 -12.34 -19.92
N ALA A 326 -4.67 -12.28 -21.26
CA ALA A 326 -4.51 -11.03 -21.98
C ALA A 326 -5.68 -10.06 -21.74
N ASP A 327 -6.92 -10.55 -21.78
CA ASP A 327 -8.12 -9.74 -21.53
C ASP A 327 -8.12 -9.21 -20.08
N TYR A 328 -7.71 -10.04 -19.09
CA TYR A 328 -7.57 -9.57 -17.72
C TYR A 328 -6.52 -8.45 -17.58
N ARG A 329 -5.34 -8.59 -18.20
CA ARG A 329 -4.33 -7.52 -18.18
C ARG A 329 -4.88 -6.21 -18.73
N LYS A 330 -5.60 -6.24 -19.85
CA LYS A 330 -6.23 -5.06 -20.46
C LYS A 330 -7.26 -4.40 -19.55
N ALA A 331 -8.13 -5.21 -18.92
CA ALA A 331 -9.13 -4.73 -17.97
C ALA A 331 -8.48 -4.17 -16.69
N MET A 332 -7.46 -4.84 -16.16
CA MET A 332 -6.68 -4.37 -15.01
C MET A 332 -6.02 -3.03 -15.34
N TYR A 333 -5.40 -2.88 -16.52
CA TYR A 333 -4.78 -1.63 -16.96
C TYR A 333 -5.80 -0.49 -17.08
N SER A 334 -7.02 -0.78 -17.51
CA SER A 334 -8.14 0.19 -17.47
C SER A 334 -8.45 0.63 -16.03
N ALA A 335 -8.41 -0.30 -15.06
CA ALA A 335 -8.62 0.03 -13.65
C ALA A 335 -7.44 0.83 -13.06
N LEU A 336 -6.21 0.58 -13.50
CA LEU A 336 -5.03 1.38 -13.12
C LEU A 336 -5.21 2.83 -13.56
N ASN A 337 -5.56 3.05 -14.82
CA ASN A 337 -5.79 4.37 -15.39
C ASN A 337 -6.93 5.11 -14.69
N PHE A 338 -8.03 4.41 -14.39
CA PHE A 338 -9.14 4.97 -13.62
C PHE A 338 -8.69 5.43 -12.22
N ALA A 339 -7.91 4.63 -11.50
CA ALA A 339 -7.50 4.96 -10.14
C ALA A 339 -6.54 6.15 -10.09
N TRP A 340 -5.59 6.25 -11.03
CA TRP A 340 -4.72 7.44 -11.15
C TRP A 340 -5.54 8.69 -11.46
N ALA A 341 -6.48 8.62 -12.41
CA ALA A 341 -7.39 9.73 -12.70
C ALA A 341 -8.27 10.07 -11.48
N ASN A 342 -8.75 9.08 -10.73
CA ASN A 342 -9.52 9.28 -9.50
C ASN A 342 -8.73 10.09 -8.46
N ARG A 343 -7.47 9.70 -8.19
CA ARG A 343 -6.59 10.46 -7.28
C ARG A 343 -6.25 11.86 -7.83
N GLN A 344 -6.14 12.02 -9.15
CA GLN A 344 -5.96 13.34 -9.77
C GLN A 344 -7.15 14.27 -9.52
N MET A 345 -8.37 13.76 -9.67
CA MET A 345 -9.58 14.52 -9.36
C MET A 345 -9.66 14.90 -7.87
N ILE A 346 -9.33 13.97 -6.96
CA ILE A 346 -9.26 14.27 -5.52
C ILE A 346 -8.19 15.34 -5.24
N THR A 347 -7.05 15.30 -5.94
CA THR A 347 -6.00 16.34 -5.84
C THR A 347 -6.54 17.71 -6.25
N HIS A 348 -7.27 17.79 -7.37
CA HIS A 348 -7.90 19.02 -7.82
C HIS A 348 -8.85 19.60 -6.75
N TRP A 349 -9.74 18.79 -6.20
CA TRP A 349 -10.66 19.24 -5.14
C TRP A 349 -9.91 19.63 -3.85
N THR A 350 -8.85 18.93 -3.53
CA THR A 350 -7.97 19.27 -2.39
C THR A 350 -7.33 20.65 -2.59
N ARG A 351 -6.76 20.93 -3.78
CA ARG A 351 -6.20 22.24 -4.11
C ARG A 351 -7.26 23.34 -4.01
N LYS A 352 -8.48 23.10 -4.53
CA LYS A 352 -9.59 24.06 -4.43
C LYS A 352 -10.00 24.35 -2.99
N ALA A 353 -10.01 23.34 -2.11
CA ALA A 353 -10.27 23.54 -0.68
C ALA A 353 -9.19 24.43 -0.03
N PHE A 354 -7.93 24.22 -0.35
CA PHE A 354 -6.83 25.07 0.12
C PHE A 354 -6.95 26.53 -0.40
N GLU A 355 -7.20 26.71 -1.70
CA GLU A 355 -7.43 28.03 -2.29
C GLU A 355 -8.55 28.80 -1.56
N GLN A 356 -9.64 28.12 -1.26
CA GLN A 356 -10.79 28.70 -0.56
C GLN A 356 -10.44 29.15 0.86
N ILE A 357 -9.67 28.34 1.60
CA ILE A 357 -9.33 28.63 3.00
C ILE A 357 -8.23 29.67 3.12
N PHE A 358 -7.21 29.60 2.27
CA PHE A 358 -6.05 30.50 2.33
C PHE A 358 -6.20 31.76 1.49
N LYS A 359 -7.22 31.83 0.60
CA LYS A 359 -7.45 32.93 -0.34
C LYS A 359 -6.23 33.22 -1.24
N ALA A 360 -5.54 32.16 -1.64
CA ALA A 360 -4.36 32.19 -2.48
C ALA A 360 -4.47 31.07 -3.53
N LYS A 361 -3.82 31.20 -4.68
CA LYS A 361 -3.81 30.18 -5.73
C LYS A 361 -2.97 28.97 -5.30
N GLU A 362 -3.29 27.78 -5.82
CA GLU A 362 -2.52 26.56 -5.59
C GLU A 362 -1.02 26.72 -5.90
N SER A 363 -0.68 27.49 -6.95
CA SER A 363 0.71 27.83 -7.31
C SER A 363 1.43 28.62 -6.24
N ASP A 364 0.75 29.61 -5.63
CA ASP A 364 1.32 30.45 -4.58
C ASP A 364 1.51 29.66 -3.27
N LEU A 365 0.63 28.68 -3.03
CA LEU A 365 0.70 27.76 -1.92
C LEU A 365 1.73 26.63 -2.16
N GLY A 366 2.31 26.53 -3.36
CA GLY A 366 3.29 25.50 -3.74
C GLY A 366 2.76 24.08 -3.64
N MET A 367 1.49 23.88 -4.04
CA MET A 367 0.82 22.58 -3.95
C MET A 367 1.20 21.66 -5.11
N ASP A 368 2.46 21.23 -5.14
CA ASP A 368 2.98 20.35 -6.18
C ASP A 368 2.95 18.90 -5.75
N LEU A 369 2.68 18.03 -6.71
CA LEU A 369 2.75 16.58 -6.49
C LEU A 369 4.20 16.13 -6.32
N ILE A 370 4.49 15.50 -5.17
CA ILE A 370 5.77 14.80 -4.96
C ILE A 370 5.76 13.52 -5.79
N TYR A 371 4.84 12.61 -5.48
CA TYR A 371 4.74 11.34 -6.21
C TYR A 371 3.37 10.67 -5.98
N ASP A 372 2.96 9.85 -6.95
CA ASP A 372 1.83 8.94 -6.88
C ASP A 372 2.30 7.51 -7.16
N VAL A 373 2.04 6.59 -6.25
CA VAL A 373 2.50 5.21 -6.34
C VAL A 373 1.37 4.22 -6.04
N ALA A 374 1.29 3.18 -6.88
CA ALA A 374 0.37 2.06 -6.72
C ALA A 374 0.92 1.01 -5.75
N HIS A 375 0.03 0.28 -5.05
CA HIS A 375 0.44 -0.85 -4.23
C HIS A 375 -0.42 -2.13 -4.43
N ASN A 376 -1.36 -2.12 -5.39
CA ASN A 376 -2.11 -3.29 -5.84
C ASN A 376 -2.08 -3.36 -7.37
N ILE A 377 -1.11 -4.09 -7.92
CA ILE A 377 -0.82 -4.06 -9.35
C ILE A 377 -0.07 -5.33 -9.78
N ALA A 378 -0.21 -5.71 -11.05
CA ALA A 378 0.70 -6.63 -11.71
C ALA A 378 1.28 -5.99 -12.98
N LYS A 379 2.60 -6.04 -13.12
CA LYS A 379 3.33 -5.45 -14.27
C LYS A 379 4.26 -6.44 -14.91
N VAL A 380 4.44 -6.30 -16.21
CA VAL A 380 5.53 -6.96 -16.92
C VAL A 380 6.80 -6.15 -16.68
N GLU A 381 7.78 -6.76 -16.05
CA GLU A 381 9.04 -6.14 -15.66
C GLU A 381 10.21 -7.07 -15.97
N ARG A 382 11.38 -6.50 -16.30
CA ARG A 382 12.58 -7.28 -16.60
C ARG A 382 13.45 -7.45 -15.37
N HIS A 383 13.62 -8.70 -14.93
CA HIS A 383 14.39 -9.02 -13.73
C HIS A 383 15.42 -10.12 -13.97
N LYS A 384 16.49 -10.12 -13.15
CA LYS A 384 17.46 -11.23 -13.10
C LYS A 384 16.83 -12.47 -12.51
N VAL A 385 17.03 -13.64 -13.13
CA VAL A 385 16.50 -14.93 -12.70
C VAL A 385 17.63 -15.92 -12.48
N ASN A 386 17.84 -16.39 -11.23
CA ASN A 386 18.68 -17.53 -10.85
C ASN A 386 20.01 -17.67 -11.63
N GLY A 387 20.83 -16.58 -11.69
CA GLY A 387 22.16 -16.59 -12.31
C GLY A 387 22.18 -16.77 -13.84
N LYS A 388 21.03 -16.85 -14.52
CA LYS A 388 20.90 -17.13 -15.95
C LYS A 388 20.31 -15.95 -16.75
N GLY A 389 20.90 -14.75 -16.65
CA GLY A 389 20.42 -13.62 -17.45
C GLY A 389 19.14 -12.96 -16.86
N THR A 390 18.43 -12.22 -17.72
CA THR A 390 17.19 -11.52 -17.39
C THR A 390 16.01 -12.15 -18.11
N ALA A 391 14.82 -12.12 -17.49
CA ALA A 391 13.55 -12.54 -18.10
C ALA A 391 12.47 -11.49 -17.89
N ASP A 392 11.48 -11.48 -18.78
CA ASP A 392 10.28 -10.69 -18.62
C ASP A 392 9.30 -11.44 -17.72
N LEU A 393 8.96 -10.87 -16.59
CA LEU A 393 8.14 -11.47 -15.54
C LEU A 393 6.91 -10.63 -15.27
N VAL A 394 5.80 -11.28 -14.97
CA VAL A 394 4.61 -10.63 -14.40
C VAL A 394 4.80 -10.53 -12.91
N VAL A 395 5.19 -9.35 -12.42
CA VAL A 395 5.43 -9.07 -11.00
C VAL A 395 4.12 -8.62 -10.35
N HIS A 396 3.56 -9.49 -9.51
CA HIS A 396 2.39 -9.19 -8.69
C HIS A 396 2.81 -8.48 -7.42
N ARG A 397 2.17 -7.35 -7.12
CA ARG A 397 2.30 -6.59 -5.87
C ARG A 397 0.93 -6.44 -5.25
N LYS A 398 0.70 -7.09 -4.13
CA LYS A 398 -0.53 -6.97 -3.36
C LYS A 398 -0.23 -6.37 -2.00
N GLY A 399 -0.60 -5.12 -1.81
CA GLY A 399 -0.13 -4.36 -0.66
C GLY A 399 1.40 -4.26 -0.66
N ALA A 400 1.99 -3.95 -1.81
CA ALA A 400 3.42 -3.80 -1.99
C ALA A 400 3.69 -2.69 -3.01
N THR A 401 4.69 -1.86 -2.76
CA THR A 401 5.00 -0.67 -3.54
C THR A 401 6.28 -0.88 -4.34
N ARG A 402 6.30 -0.42 -5.61
CA ARG A 402 7.54 -0.43 -6.39
C ARG A 402 8.57 0.52 -5.77
N ALA A 403 9.83 0.07 -5.71
CA ALA A 403 10.95 0.78 -5.06
C ALA A 403 12.22 0.66 -5.92
N PHE A 404 12.18 1.15 -7.15
CA PHE A 404 13.29 1.08 -8.08
C PHE A 404 14.43 2.03 -7.70
N PRO A 405 15.70 1.61 -7.89
CA PRO A 405 16.87 2.43 -7.57
C PRO A 405 17.06 3.58 -8.57
N ALA A 406 18.01 4.44 -8.24
CA ALA A 406 18.49 5.46 -9.16
C ALA A 406 18.99 4.84 -10.48
N GLY A 407 18.81 5.56 -11.59
CA GLY A 407 19.25 5.17 -12.92
C GLY A 407 18.25 4.35 -13.74
N MET A 408 17.15 3.86 -13.13
CA MET A 408 16.12 3.13 -13.86
C MET A 408 15.29 4.08 -14.73
N GLU A 409 14.96 3.65 -15.95
CA GLU A 409 14.19 4.47 -16.91
C GLU A 409 12.75 4.69 -16.46
N GLU A 410 12.20 3.71 -15.72
CA GLU A 410 10.84 3.76 -15.16
C GLU A 410 10.67 4.75 -14.01
N VAL A 411 11.79 5.26 -13.47
CA VAL A 411 11.76 6.33 -12.46
C VAL A 411 11.62 7.67 -13.16
N PRO A 412 10.65 8.54 -12.75
CA PRO A 412 10.47 9.86 -13.33
C PRO A 412 11.78 10.65 -13.47
N SER A 413 11.91 11.43 -14.54
CA SER A 413 13.14 12.16 -14.88
C SER A 413 13.69 12.97 -13.71
N LYS A 414 12.82 13.65 -12.96
CA LYS A 414 13.17 14.46 -11.79
C LYS A 414 13.74 13.66 -10.60
N TYR A 415 13.47 12.36 -10.52
CA TYR A 415 13.96 11.47 -9.46
C TYR A 415 14.95 10.42 -9.92
N ARG A 416 15.25 10.35 -11.22
CA ARG A 416 16.12 9.31 -11.80
C ARG A 416 17.51 9.27 -11.17
N SER A 417 18.03 10.42 -10.74
CA SER A 417 19.34 10.50 -10.08
C SER A 417 19.36 10.06 -8.61
N ILE A 418 18.19 9.95 -7.96
CA ILE A 418 18.12 9.62 -6.52
C ILE A 418 17.37 8.31 -6.24
N GLY A 419 16.52 7.85 -7.14
CA GLY A 419 15.67 6.66 -6.99
C GLY A 419 14.19 6.99 -6.89
N GLN A 420 13.35 5.99 -7.00
CA GLN A 420 11.89 6.13 -6.96
C GLN A 420 11.41 6.51 -5.56
N PRO A 421 10.62 7.61 -5.41
CA PRO A 421 9.98 7.90 -4.14
C PRO A 421 8.98 6.79 -3.77
N VAL A 422 9.03 6.39 -2.51
CA VAL A 422 8.12 5.42 -1.90
C VAL A 422 7.40 6.10 -0.75
N ILE A 423 6.08 5.97 -0.71
CA ILE A 423 5.25 6.57 0.32
C ILE A 423 4.59 5.43 1.09
N ILE A 424 4.87 5.34 2.39
CA ILE A 424 4.31 4.32 3.29
C ILE A 424 3.34 5.01 4.26
N PRO A 425 2.02 4.97 4.01
CA PRO A 425 1.04 5.51 4.95
C PRO A 425 0.95 4.67 6.22
N GLY A 426 0.84 5.36 7.35
CA GLY A 426 0.45 4.75 8.61
C GLY A 426 -1.07 4.75 8.80
N SER A 427 -1.50 4.77 10.05
CA SER A 427 -2.89 5.00 10.44
C SER A 427 -3.13 6.48 10.75
N MET A 428 -4.40 6.89 10.90
CA MET A 428 -4.80 8.28 11.19
C MET A 428 -4.25 8.86 12.51
N GLY A 429 -3.57 8.06 13.33
CA GLY A 429 -2.99 8.50 14.62
C GLY A 429 -1.51 8.20 14.76
N THR A 430 -0.86 7.72 13.68
CA THR A 430 0.57 7.38 13.64
C THR A 430 1.29 8.19 12.57
N ALA A 431 2.50 7.79 12.19
CA ALA A 431 3.26 8.48 11.15
C ALA A 431 3.00 7.89 9.77
N SER A 432 3.45 8.62 8.74
CA SER A 432 3.71 8.11 7.38
C SER A 432 5.18 8.35 7.04
N TRP A 433 5.71 7.61 6.08
CA TRP A 433 7.10 7.69 5.69
C TRP A 433 7.28 7.97 4.20
N ILE A 434 8.26 8.79 3.90
CA ILE A 434 8.83 8.90 2.55
C ILE A 434 10.16 8.16 2.57
N LEU A 435 10.32 7.21 1.65
CA LEU A 435 11.56 6.50 1.41
C LEU A 435 11.98 6.65 -0.06
N LEU A 436 13.18 6.18 -0.38
CA LEU A 436 13.68 6.04 -1.76
C LEU A 436 14.02 4.58 -2.04
N GLY A 437 13.59 4.07 -3.17
CA GLY A 437 13.99 2.77 -3.69
C GLY A 437 15.50 2.67 -3.88
N ASN A 438 16.06 1.51 -3.56
CA ASN A 438 17.50 1.30 -3.57
C ASN A 438 17.88 0.02 -4.34
N GLN A 439 19.15 -0.14 -4.72
CA GLN A 439 19.65 -1.23 -5.57
C GLN A 439 19.29 -2.63 -5.04
N LYS A 440 19.37 -2.83 -3.71
CA LYS A 440 19.02 -4.12 -3.09
C LYS A 440 17.57 -4.54 -3.30
N SER A 441 16.65 -3.61 -3.59
CA SER A 441 15.26 -3.97 -3.88
C SER A 441 15.14 -4.90 -5.09
N LEU A 442 15.95 -4.69 -6.14
CA LEU A 442 15.92 -5.52 -7.34
C LEU A 442 16.34 -6.97 -7.05
N ASP A 443 17.32 -7.14 -6.18
CA ASP A 443 17.86 -8.46 -5.83
C ASP A 443 16.98 -9.19 -4.81
N LEU A 444 16.49 -8.48 -3.79
CA LEU A 444 15.77 -9.05 -2.66
C LEU A 444 14.27 -9.16 -2.88
N SER A 445 13.65 -8.25 -3.64
CA SER A 445 12.19 -8.10 -3.64
C SER A 445 11.56 -7.74 -5.00
N PHE A 446 12.20 -8.05 -6.11
CA PHE A 446 11.76 -7.63 -7.45
C PHE A 446 11.45 -6.11 -7.50
N GLY A 447 12.36 -5.30 -6.95
CA GLY A 447 12.18 -3.85 -6.90
C GLY A 447 10.96 -3.40 -6.10
N SER A 448 10.67 -4.04 -4.96
CA SER A 448 9.47 -3.78 -4.16
C SER A 448 9.79 -3.52 -2.69
N THR A 449 8.91 -2.79 -2.00
CA THR A 449 8.94 -2.57 -0.55
C THR A 449 7.53 -2.53 0.04
N ALA A 450 7.41 -2.43 1.36
CA ALA A 450 6.13 -2.31 2.07
C ALA A 450 5.28 -1.14 1.53
N HIS A 451 3.95 -1.30 1.58
CA HIS A 451 2.99 -0.29 1.10
C HIS A 451 2.40 0.59 2.20
N GLY A 452 2.41 0.13 3.43
CA GLY A 452 1.76 0.79 4.56
C GLY A 452 2.14 0.15 5.90
N ALA A 453 1.43 0.48 6.95
CA ALA A 453 1.64 -0.13 8.26
C ALA A 453 1.28 -1.63 8.29
N GLY A 454 0.28 -2.04 7.50
CA GLY A 454 -0.31 -3.38 7.57
C GLY A 454 -1.22 -3.55 8.80
N ARG A 455 -2.27 -4.34 8.66
CA ARG A 455 -3.20 -4.58 9.77
C ARG A 455 -2.70 -5.70 10.68
N MET A 456 -3.02 -5.57 11.96
CA MET A 456 -2.84 -6.64 12.97
C MET A 456 -4.16 -7.07 13.61
N MET A 457 -5.28 -6.42 13.23
CA MET A 457 -6.60 -6.70 13.75
C MET A 457 -7.63 -6.58 12.62
N SER A 458 -8.58 -7.52 12.55
CA SER A 458 -9.68 -7.44 11.60
C SER A 458 -10.62 -6.26 11.93
N ARG A 459 -11.33 -5.74 10.91
CA ARG A 459 -12.33 -4.66 11.12
C ARG A 459 -13.38 -5.06 12.15
N SER A 460 -13.86 -6.30 12.10
CA SER A 460 -14.83 -6.82 13.07
C SER A 460 -14.27 -6.86 14.50
N ALA A 461 -12.99 -7.22 14.66
CA ALA A 461 -12.33 -7.20 15.97
C ALA A 461 -12.17 -5.77 16.50
N ALA A 462 -11.80 -4.82 15.65
CA ALA A 462 -11.70 -3.40 16.00
C ALA A 462 -13.06 -2.86 16.49
N LYS A 463 -14.16 -3.15 15.77
CA LYS A 463 -15.52 -2.75 16.18
C LYS A 463 -15.93 -3.30 17.54
N ARG A 464 -15.47 -4.50 17.92
CA ARG A 464 -15.77 -5.07 19.24
C ARG A 464 -14.92 -4.47 20.36
N SER A 465 -13.74 -3.93 20.03
CA SER A 465 -12.74 -3.50 21.03
C SER A 465 -12.72 -2.02 21.31
N TYR A 466 -13.22 -1.18 20.38
CA TYR A 466 -13.12 0.28 20.45
C TYR A 466 -14.47 0.96 20.23
N THR A 467 -14.59 2.21 20.71
CA THR A 467 -15.73 3.09 20.43
C THR A 467 -15.24 4.34 19.69
N ALA A 468 -16.11 4.91 18.82
CA ALA A 468 -15.74 6.08 18.02
C ALA A 468 -15.37 7.30 18.88
N ASP A 469 -16.08 7.49 19.98
CA ASP A 469 -15.86 8.66 20.85
C ASP A 469 -14.48 8.56 21.55
N ARG A 470 -14.08 7.34 22.00
CA ARG A 470 -12.75 7.12 22.56
C ARG A 470 -11.66 7.34 21.52
N VAL A 471 -11.78 6.74 20.32
CA VAL A 471 -10.79 6.92 19.25
C VAL A 471 -10.64 8.38 18.86
N LYS A 472 -11.74 9.14 18.73
CA LYS A 472 -11.69 10.58 18.45
C LYS A 472 -11.01 11.36 19.58
N SER A 473 -11.37 11.11 20.84
CA SER A 473 -10.76 11.76 22.00
C SER A 473 -9.24 11.50 22.06
N ASP A 474 -8.81 10.26 21.81
CA ASP A 474 -7.39 9.89 21.77
C ASP A 474 -6.63 10.62 20.64
N LEU A 475 -7.25 10.78 19.45
CA LEU A 475 -6.69 11.54 18.33
C LEU A 475 -6.65 13.05 18.62
N GLU A 476 -7.71 13.61 19.17
CA GLU A 476 -7.78 15.02 19.55
C GLU A 476 -6.73 15.37 20.63
N SER A 477 -6.48 14.46 21.59
CA SER A 477 -5.42 14.64 22.60
C SER A 477 -4.01 14.73 21.99
N LYS A 478 -3.82 14.13 20.80
CA LYS A 478 -2.59 14.22 19.99
C LYS A 478 -2.59 15.44 19.05
N GLY A 479 -3.63 16.30 19.11
CA GLY A 479 -3.78 17.46 18.24
C GLY A 479 -4.20 17.12 16.80
N ILE A 480 -4.80 15.96 16.57
CA ILE A 480 -5.27 15.50 15.26
C ILE A 480 -6.78 15.70 15.17
N TYR A 481 -7.23 16.51 14.22
CA TYR A 481 -8.65 16.74 13.96
C TYR A 481 -9.19 15.76 12.91
N VAL A 482 -10.20 14.95 13.26
CA VAL A 482 -10.76 13.92 12.39
C VAL A 482 -12.19 14.23 12.00
N LYS A 483 -12.46 14.21 10.68
CA LYS A 483 -13.79 14.26 10.10
C LYS A 483 -14.06 12.97 9.35
N ALA A 484 -15.10 12.24 9.73
CA ALA A 484 -15.47 10.98 9.09
C ALA A 484 -16.97 10.94 8.81
N LEU A 485 -17.35 10.24 7.73
CA LEU A 485 -18.74 10.08 7.36
C LEU A 485 -19.51 9.23 8.38
N THR A 486 -18.90 8.16 8.89
CA THR A 486 -19.52 7.23 9.82
C THR A 486 -18.69 7.02 11.07
N LYS A 487 -19.35 6.70 12.20
CA LYS A 487 -18.67 6.29 13.44
C LYS A 487 -17.93 4.98 13.26
N GLU A 488 -18.51 4.05 12.50
CA GLU A 488 -17.93 2.74 12.17
C GLU A 488 -16.60 2.86 11.44
N GLY A 489 -16.48 3.79 10.47
CA GLY A 489 -15.26 4.06 9.73
C GLY A 489 -14.11 4.50 10.64
N VAL A 490 -14.39 5.30 11.68
CA VAL A 490 -13.39 5.70 12.68
C VAL A 490 -12.92 4.50 13.50
N VAL A 491 -13.84 3.62 13.91
CA VAL A 491 -13.53 2.47 14.77
C VAL A 491 -12.77 1.39 14.01
N GLU A 492 -13.20 1.08 12.77
CA GLU A 492 -12.55 0.08 11.92
C GLU A 492 -11.08 0.40 11.64
N GLU A 493 -10.77 1.69 11.58
CA GLU A 493 -9.46 2.21 11.19
C GLU A 493 -8.70 2.83 12.38
N THR A 494 -9.07 2.43 13.61
CA THR A 494 -8.34 2.86 14.83
C THR A 494 -6.83 2.57 14.69
N PRO A 495 -5.94 3.45 15.20
CA PRO A 495 -4.49 3.25 15.12
C PRO A 495 -4.03 1.88 15.66
N GLU A 496 -4.68 1.39 16.69
CA GLU A 496 -4.36 0.12 17.35
C GLU A 496 -4.67 -1.12 16.50
N ALA A 497 -5.41 -0.96 15.39
CA ALA A 497 -5.67 -2.05 14.44
C ALA A 497 -4.51 -2.29 13.46
N TYR A 498 -3.46 -1.47 13.52
CA TYR A 498 -2.33 -1.47 12.60
C TYR A 498 -1.02 -1.82 13.30
N LYS A 499 -0.07 -2.37 12.54
CA LYS A 499 1.31 -2.54 12.99
C LYS A 499 1.98 -1.19 13.17
N ASP A 500 3.09 -1.17 13.88
CA ASP A 500 3.94 0.01 13.99
C ASP A 500 4.60 0.32 12.63
N VAL A 501 4.19 1.42 12.01
CA VAL A 501 4.72 1.86 10.71
C VAL A 501 6.20 2.24 10.80
N ASP A 502 6.69 2.71 11.97
CA ASP A 502 8.09 3.02 12.19
C ASP A 502 8.93 1.73 12.16
N ALA A 503 8.43 0.62 12.74
CA ALA A 503 9.06 -0.69 12.64
C ALA A 503 9.07 -1.21 11.19
N VAL A 504 7.99 -1.05 10.43
CA VAL A 504 7.91 -1.44 9.01
C VAL A 504 8.94 -0.67 8.18
N ALA A 505 9.01 0.66 8.32
CA ALA A 505 9.97 1.49 7.62
C ALA A 505 11.43 1.19 8.04
N ASN A 506 11.65 0.85 9.31
CA ASN A 506 12.96 0.46 9.82
C ASN A 506 13.47 -0.84 9.18
N VAL A 507 12.62 -1.85 9.04
CA VAL A 507 13.02 -3.13 8.39
C VAL A 507 13.37 -2.88 6.92
N SER A 508 12.55 -2.14 6.15
CA SER A 508 12.83 -1.79 4.75
C SER A 508 14.15 -1.04 4.61
N HIS A 509 14.44 -0.10 5.52
CA HIS A 509 15.68 0.67 5.54
C HIS A 509 16.90 -0.18 5.89
N SER A 510 16.80 -1.00 6.94
CA SER A 510 17.92 -1.83 7.41
C SER A 510 18.30 -2.94 6.42
N LEU A 511 17.32 -3.48 5.69
CA LEU A 511 17.58 -4.39 4.55
C LEU A 511 18.25 -3.67 3.38
N GLY A 512 18.11 -2.35 3.28
CA GLY A 512 18.57 -1.55 2.15
C GLY A 512 17.68 -1.67 0.90
N ILE A 513 16.44 -2.11 1.07
CA ILE A 513 15.41 -2.15 0.01
C ILE A 513 14.96 -0.73 -0.33
N ALA A 514 14.69 0.08 0.70
CA ALA A 514 14.32 1.48 0.54
C ALA A 514 14.84 2.30 1.72
N THR A 515 15.46 3.47 1.43
CA THR A 515 16.09 4.32 2.45
C THR A 515 15.18 5.44 2.91
N LYS A 516 15.21 5.76 4.21
CA LYS A 516 14.38 6.79 4.81
C LYS A 516 14.77 8.19 4.34
N VAL A 517 13.78 8.99 3.95
CA VAL A 517 13.92 10.40 3.58
C VAL A 517 13.30 11.31 4.61
N ALA A 518 12.00 11.15 4.89
CA ALA A 518 11.29 11.97 5.86
C ALA A 518 10.18 11.18 6.56
N ARG A 519 9.91 11.57 7.80
CA ARG A 519 8.78 11.12 8.60
C ARG A 519 7.72 12.22 8.64
N LEU A 520 6.47 11.86 8.38
CA LEU A 520 5.32 12.75 8.36
C LEU A 520 4.35 12.34 9.46
N VAL A 521 3.68 13.31 10.09
CA VAL A 521 2.65 13.03 11.11
C VAL A 521 1.35 13.76 10.78
N PRO A 522 0.19 13.11 10.93
CA PRO A 522 -1.11 13.71 10.63
C PRO A 522 -1.45 14.79 11.65
N ILE A 523 -2.12 15.86 11.20
CA ILE A 523 -2.73 16.91 12.02
C ILE A 523 -4.22 17.06 11.70
N GLY A 524 -4.66 16.65 10.52
CA GLY A 524 -6.06 16.65 10.09
C GLY A 524 -6.36 15.49 9.15
N VAL A 525 -7.50 14.82 9.33
CA VAL A 525 -7.87 13.62 8.57
C VAL A 525 -9.32 13.68 8.13
N ILE A 526 -9.59 13.37 6.86
CA ILE A 526 -10.93 13.06 6.38
C ILE A 526 -11.03 11.58 5.98
N LYS A 527 -12.14 10.94 6.35
CA LYS A 527 -12.43 9.53 6.06
C LYS A 527 -13.84 9.33 5.54
N GLY A 528 -13.99 8.32 4.67
CA GLY A 528 -15.28 7.92 4.16
C GLY A 528 -15.96 6.82 4.95
#